data_88835eb336d3d045ddcc806ec52423ef
#
_entry.id   88835eb336d3d045ddcc806ec52423ef
#
_cell.length_a   1.000
_cell.length_b   1.000
_cell.length_c   1.000
_cell.angle_alpha   90.00
_cell.angle_beta   90.00
_cell.angle_gamma   90.00
#
_symmetry.space_group_name_H-M   'P 1'
#
loop_
_entity.id
_entity.type
_entity.pdbx_description
1 polymer ?
#
loop_
_entity_poly.entity_id
_entity_poly.type
_entity_poly.pdbx_seq_one_letter_code
_entity_poly.pdbx_strand_id
1 'polypeptide(L)'
;MRKKMILLALTLFIGLSACGNDDKELPDEPGKEQGGNGGDEPESPDNPSGNEPVSWYVATTGNDGNSGTLDSPLKSISKALLRVNPGDTIFLREGAYHEFVTPTRSGEKGKLITLKSYPGETAKIDGTGMTIKGWFSALVQLKSVQYMTFENLHICNATNSDVNTD
;
A
#
# COMPACT_ATOMS: atom_id res chain seq x y z
N MET A 1 16.57 12.58 47.24
CA MET A 1 16.82 14.03 47.30
C MET A 1 17.45 14.49 46.03
N ARG A 2 17.01 15.64 45.56
CA ARG A 2 17.40 16.49 44.40
C ARG A 2 16.76 16.15 43.08
N LYS A 3 15.62 16.80 42.89
CA LYS A 3 15.00 17.15 41.60
C LYS A 3 15.92 18.10 40.85
N LYS A 4 16.18 17.82 39.54
CA LYS A 4 16.67 18.86 38.61
C LYS A 4 15.58 19.14 37.59
N MET A 5 14.97 20.29 37.75
CA MET A 5 14.18 20.98 36.74
C MET A 5 15.14 21.48 35.66
N ILE A 6 14.86 21.18 34.43
CA ILE A 6 15.50 21.80 33.27
C ILE A 6 14.43 22.66 32.58
N LEU A 7 14.74 23.97 32.62
CA LEU A 7 13.96 25.09 32.12
C LEU A 7 13.97 25.10 30.58
N LEU A 8 12.79 25.21 29.99
CA LEU A 8 12.56 25.30 28.56
C LEU A 8 12.79 26.77 28.13
N ALA A 9 13.78 27.02 27.30
CA ALA A 9 13.98 28.35 26.68
C ALA A 9 13.27 28.38 25.32
N LEU A 10 12.21 29.19 25.29
CA LEU A 10 11.42 29.55 24.11
C LEU A 10 12.11 30.72 23.39
N THR A 11 12.72 30.48 22.24
CA THR A 11 13.20 31.56 21.38
C THR A 11 12.24 31.76 20.22
N LEU A 12 11.52 32.88 20.32
CA LEU A 12 10.66 33.46 19.31
C LEU A 12 11.53 34.21 18.29
N PHE A 13 11.57 33.81 17.04
CA PHE A 13 12.16 34.59 15.95
C PHE A 13 11.04 35.20 15.11
N ILE A 14 10.86 36.49 15.28
CA ILE A 14 10.09 37.35 14.38
C ILE A 14 11.10 37.99 13.44
N GLY A 15 10.97 37.76 12.16
CA GLY A 15 11.74 38.43 11.11
C GLY A 15 10.79 38.88 10.01
N LEU A 16 10.59 40.20 9.99
CA LEU A 16 9.81 40.95 9.01
C LEU A 16 10.58 41.18 7.72
N SER A 17 9.80 41.20 6.61
CA SER A 17 9.90 42.15 5.50
C SER A 17 11.00 41.98 4.45
N ALA A 18 10.65 41.88 3.18
CA ALA A 18 10.55 43.04 2.30
C ALA A 18 10.08 42.59 0.90
N CYS A 19 9.17 43.42 0.35
CA CYS A 19 8.75 43.47 -1.04
C CYS A 19 9.91 43.79 -2.00
N GLY A 20 9.86 43.23 -3.19
CA GLY A 20 10.63 43.66 -4.33
C GLY A 20 9.96 43.16 -5.60
N ASN A 21 9.15 44.04 -6.21
CA ASN A 21 8.69 43.88 -7.60
C ASN A 21 9.86 44.10 -8.54
N ASP A 22 10.02 43.27 -9.51
CA ASP A 22 10.60 43.64 -10.79
C ASP A 22 9.94 42.87 -11.90
N ASP A 23 9.12 43.58 -12.65
CA ASP A 23 8.56 43.25 -13.95
C ASP A 23 9.66 43.07 -14.98
N LYS A 24 9.67 41.95 -15.71
CA LYS A 24 10.18 41.91 -17.08
C LYS A 24 9.44 40.92 -17.94
N GLU A 25 8.90 41.49 -18.99
CA GLU A 25 8.19 41.04 -20.15
C GLU A 25 8.65 39.72 -20.76
N LEU A 26 7.61 39.03 -21.31
CA LEU A 26 7.64 37.98 -22.28
C LEU A 26 8.21 38.44 -23.65
N PRO A 27 8.61 37.51 -24.49
CA PRO A 27 8.08 37.49 -25.84
C PRO A 27 7.46 36.15 -26.26
N ASP A 28 6.47 36.33 -27.13
CA ASP A 28 5.52 35.47 -27.76
C ASP A 28 6.04 34.18 -28.44
N GLU A 29 5.08 33.28 -28.51
CA GLU A 29 4.83 32.07 -29.26
C GLU A 29 5.34 32.04 -30.75
N PRO A 30 5.29 30.85 -31.45
CA PRO A 30 4.02 30.22 -31.80
C PRO A 30 3.95 28.69 -31.85
N GLY A 31 2.79 28.22 -31.49
CA GLY A 31 1.99 27.08 -31.85
C GLY A 31 2.51 25.85 -32.61
N LYS A 32 2.04 24.68 -32.11
CA LYS A 32 1.40 23.65 -32.95
C LYS A 32 0.54 22.72 -32.12
N GLU A 33 -0.74 22.75 -32.43
CA GLU A 33 -1.71 21.70 -32.10
C GLU A 33 -1.30 20.37 -32.73
N GLN A 34 -1.49 19.28 -31.97
CA GLN A 34 -2.06 18.07 -32.56
C GLN A 34 -2.66 17.19 -31.50
N GLY A 35 -3.94 16.94 -31.63
CA GLY A 35 -4.76 16.12 -30.76
C GLY A 35 -4.36 14.65 -30.81
N GLY A 36 -4.65 13.98 -29.72
CA GLY A 36 -4.55 12.54 -29.55
C GLY A 36 -5.44 12.14 -28.37
N ASN A 37 -6.63 11.70 -28.70
CA ASN A 37 -7.61 11.06 -27.86
C ASN A 37 -6.97 9.84 -27.16
N GLY A 38 -6.98 9.80 -25.84
CA GLY A 38 -6.53 8.66 -25.07
C GLY A 38 -7.17 8.71 -23.69
N GLY A 39 -8.05 7.73 -23.42
CA GLY A 39 -8.88 7.64 -22.23
C GLY A 39 -8.09 7.76 -20.94
N ASP A 40 -8.66 8.47 -19.99
CA ASP A 40 -8.23 8.59 -18.61
C ASP A 40 -8.29 7.21 -17.93
N GLU A 41 -7.23 6.46 -18.04
CA GLU A 41 -6.92 5.38 -17.10
C GLU A 41 -6.31 6.08 -15.88
N PRO A 42 -6.85 5.89 -14.65
CA PRO A 42 -6.30 6.52 -13.48
C PRO A 42 -4.86 6.05 -13.29
N GLU A 43 -3.93 6.99 -13.38
CA GLU A 43 -2.51 6.74 -13.19
C GLU A 43 -2.31 5.99 -11.87
N SER A 44 -1.89 4.74 -12.00
CA SER A 44 -1.25 3.98 -10.92
C SER A 44 -0.14 4.87 -10.35
N PRO A 45 0.19 4.81 -9.05
CA PRO A 45 1.39 5.45 -8.56
C PRO A 45 2.56 4.79 -9.28
N ASP A 46 2.84 5.29 -10.48
CA ASP A 46 3.97 4.84 -11.27
C ASP A 46 5.21 5.21 -10.48
N ASN A 47 5.91 4.20 -10.00
CA ASN A 47 7.27 4.33 -9.57
C ASN A 47 8.15 4.44 -10.82
N PRO A 48 8.41 5.65 -11.35
CA PRO A 48 9.12 5.83 -12.61
C PRO A 48 10.60 5.46 -12.52
N SER A 49 11.07 5.09 -11.32
CA SER A 49 12.48 4.78 -11.10
C SER A 49 12.76 3.36 -10.58
N GLY A 50 11.77 2.54 -10.30
CA GLY A 50 11.95 1.12 -9.93
C GLY A 50 12.81 0.83 -8.67
N ASN A 51 13.32 1.86 -7.98
CA ASN A 51 14.30 1.71 -6.90
C ASN A 51 13.79 2.12 -5.51
N GLU A 52 12.75 2.93 -5.42
CA GLU A 52 12.22 3.37 -4.12
C GLU A 52 11.03 2.51 -3.70
N PRO A 53 10.98 2.05 -2.44
CA PRO A 53 9.86 1.28 -1.92
C PRO A 53 8.55 2.06 -1.97
N VAL A 54 7.50 1.44 -2.48
CA VAL A 54 6.15 2.02 -2.56
C VAL A 54 5.26 1.45 -1.46
N SER A 55 4.36 2.28 -0.94
CA SER A 55 3.30 1.87 -0.02
C SER A 55 1.98 1.75 -0.76
N TRP A 56 1.43 0.53 -0.78
CA TRP A 56 0.13 0.20 -1.35
C TRP A 56 -0.92 0.11 -0.25
N TYR A 57 -2.10 0.64 -0.48
CA TYR A 57 -3.19 0.61 0.50
C TYR A 57 -4.37 -0.19 -0.05
N VAL A 58 -4.89 -1.07 0.80
CA VAL A 58 -6.06 -1.91 0.50
C VAL A 58 -7.10 -1.69 1.57
N ALA A 59 -8.35 -1.46 1.19
CA ALA A 59 -9.47 -1.29 2.07
C ALA A 59 -10.70 -2.06 1.57
N THR A 60 -11.50 -2.62 2.46
CA THR A 60 -12.73 -3.36 2.09
C THR A 60 -13.74 -2.48 1.35
N THR A 61 -13.67 -1.17 1.55
CA THR A 61 -14.45 -0.13 0.86
C THR A 61 -13.78 0.43 -0.38
N GLY A 62 -12.58 -0.05 -0.72
CA GLY A 62 -11.80 0.42 -1.87
C GLY A 62 -12.34 -0.07 -3.21
N ASN A 63 -11.58 0.20 -4.28
CA ASN A 63 -11.88 -0.24 -5.64
C ASN A 63 -10.57 -0.67 -6.33
N ASP A 64 -10.59 -1.79 -7.04
CA ASP A 64 -9.40 -2.32 -7.71
C ASP A 64 -8.98 -1.53 -8.97
N GLY A 65 -9.80 -0.61 -9.43
CA GLY A 65 -9.47 0.42 -10.41
C GLY A 65 -8.70 1.61 -9.85
N ASN A 66 -8.61 1.74 -8.52
CA ASN A 66 -7.93 2.85 -7.87
C ASN A 66 -6.40 2.74 -8.00
N SER A 67 -5.72 3.86 -7.71
CA SER A 67 -4.25 3.96 -7.72
C SER A 67 -3.58 3.14 -6.61
N GLY A 68 -4.24 2.85 -5.51
CA GLY A 68 -3.68 2.13 -4.36
C GLY A 68 -3.00 3.03 -3.34
N THR A 69 -3.25 4.34 -3.39
CA THR A 69 -2.82 5.29 -2.37
C THR A 69 -3.71 5.25 -1.13
N LEU A 70 -3.32 5.93 -0.05
CA LEU A 70 -4.12 6.00 1.18
C LEU A 70 -5.52 6.58 0.93
N ASP A 71 -5.62 7.61 0.08
CA ASP A 71 -6.88 8.29 -0.24
C ASP A 71 -7.69 7.56 -1.32
N SER A 72 -7.04 6.69 -2.10
CA SER A 72 -7.65 5.94 -3.18
C SER A 72 -7.20 4.48 -3.13
N PRO A 73 -7.62 3.72 -2.09
CA PRO A 73 -7.16 2.37 -1.84
C PRO A 73 -7.74 1.34 -2.82
N LEU A 74 -6.97 0.29 -3.07
CA LEU A 74 -7.45 -0.91 -3.74
C LEU A 74 -8.49 -1.63 -2.87
N LYS A 75 -9.29 -2.49 -3.48
CA LYS A 75 -10.26 -3.31 -2.76
C LYS A 75 -9.68 -4.65 -2.32
N SER A 76 -8.91 -5.30 -3.19
CA SER A 76 -8.42 -6.66 -2.96
C SER A 76 -6.91 -6.70 -2.69
N ILE A 77 -6.52 -7.59 -1.80
CA ILE A 77 -5.11 -7.92 -1.53
C ILE A 77 -4.47 -8.50 -2.79
N SER A 78 -5.22 -9.33 -3.50
CA SER A 78 -4.77 -9.96 -4.74
C SER A 78 -4.36 -8.92 -5.79
N LYS A 79 -5.11 -7.81 -5.91
CA LYS A 79 -4.76 -6.73 -6.85
C LYS A 79 -3.46 -6.00 -6.44
N ALA A 80 -3.28 -5.76 -5.14
CA ALA A 80 -2.05 -5.17 -4.62
C ALA A 80 -0.84 -6.08 -4.89
N LEU A 81 -0.98 -7.39 -4.65
CA LEU A 81 0.08 -8.38 -4.89
C LEU A 81 0.53 -8.49 -6.34
N LEU A 82 -0.32 -8.12 -7.31
CA LEU A 82 0.07 -8.05 -8.71
C LEU A 82 0.91 -6.82 -9.06
N ARG A 83 0.83 -5.76 -8.24
CA ARG A 83 1.50 -4.47 -8.50
C ARG A 83 2.83 -4.31 -7.76
N VAL A 84 3.02 -5.02 -6.64
CA VAL A 84 4.20 -4.84 -5.76
C VAL A 84 5.51 -5.19 -6.45
N ASN A 85 6.57 -4.49 -6.06
CA ASN A 85 7.95 -4.75 -6.39
C ASN A 85 8.76 -5.06 -5.13
N PRO A 86 9.98 -5.59 -5.24
CA PRO A 86 10.85 -5.83 -4.09
C PRO A 86 11.07 -4.56 -3.25
N GLY A 87 10.79 -4.65 -1.96
CA GLY A 87 10.87 -3.54 -1.01
C GLY A 87 9.52 -2.88 -0.69
N ASP A 88 8.48 -3.13 -1.48
CA ASP A 88 7.17 -2.52 -1.27
C ASP A 88 6.46 -3.04 -0.03
N THR A 89 5.57 -2.20 0.51
CA THR A 89 4.69 -2.55 1.63
C THR A 89 3.23 -2.42 1.23
N ILE A 90 2.43 -3.46 1.51
CA ILE A 90 0.98 -3.43 1.40
C ILE A 90 0.39 -3.23 2.79
N PHE A 91 -0.33 -2.13 2.97
CA PHE A 91 -1.10 -1.83 4.17
C PHE A 91 -2.56 -2.23 3.99
N LEU A 92 -3.03 -3.13 4.83
CA LEU A 92 -4.44 -3.50 4.90
C LEU A 92 -5.14 -2.61 5.94
N ARG A 93 -6.18 -1.91 5.52
CA ARG A 93 -7.04 -1.16 6.41
C ARG A 93 -7.93 -2.10 7.20
N GLU A 94 -8.49 -1.64 8.30
CA GLU A 94 -9.40 -2.42 9.14
C GLU A 94 -10.52 -3.07 8.33
N GLY A 95 -10.79 -4.34 8.63
CA GLY A 95 -11.88 -5.09 8.02
C GLY A 95 -11.56 -6.57 7.82
N ALA A 96 -12.57 -7.30 7.28
CA ALA A 96 -12.45 -8.71 6.93
C ALA A 96 -12.31 -8.86 5.42
N TYR A 97 -11.23 -9.51 4.99
CA TYR A 97 -10.91 -9.80 3.60
C TYR A 97 -11.20 -11.27 3.33
N HIS A 98 -12.23 -11.55 2.53
CA HIS A 98 -12.63 -12.89 2.16
C HIS A 98 -12.02 -13.28 0.82
N GLU A 99 -10.71 -13.49 0.81
CA GLU A 99 -9.98 -13.86 -0.39
C GLU A 99 -8.78 -14.77 -0.09
N PHE A 100 -8.34 -15.52 -1.09
CA PHE A 100 -7.10 -16.28 -1.03
C PHE A 100 -5.93 -15.35 -1.30
N VAL A 101 -4.96 -15.34 -0.40
CA VAL A 101 -3.73 -14.57 -0.55
C VAL A 101 -2.65 -15.47 -1.15
N THR A 102 -2.43 -15.31 -2.45
CA THR A 102 -1.46 -16.11 -3.20
C THR A 102 -0.48 -15.20 -3.94
N PRO A 103 0.60 -14.77 -3.28
CA PRO A 103 1.62 -13.96 -3.92
C PRO A 103 2.26 -14.69 -5.10
N THR A 104 2.53 -13.96 -6.18
CA THR A 104 3.20 -14.46 -7.37
C THR A 104 4.56 -13.81 -7.59
N ARG A 105 4.87 -12.76 -6.83
CA ARG A 105 6.14 -12.03 -6.88
C ARG A 105 6.93 -12.24 -5.61
N SER A 106 8.24 -12.35 -5.75
CA SER A 106 9.20 -12.39 -4.65
C SER A 106 9.77 -11.01 -4.36
N GLY A 107 10.13 -10.78 -3.11
CA GLY A 107 11.07 -9.72 -2.78
C GLY A 107 12.51 -10.10 -3.16
N GLU A 108 13.47 -9.35 -2.65
CA GLU A 108 14.90 -9.57 -2.82
C GLU A 108 15.61 -9.51 -1.47
N LYS A 109 16.85 -9.95 -1.43
CA LYS A 109 17.68 -9.82 -0.23
C LYS A 109 17.83 -8.36 0.17
N GLY A 110 17.30 -8.01 1.36
CA GLY A 110 17.29 -6.63 1.85
C GLY A 110 16.14 -5.76 1.33
N LYS A 111 15.29 -6.29 0.42
CA LYS A 111 14.10 -5.63 -0.13
C LYS A 111 12.90 -6.56 -0.02
N LEU A 112 12.40 -6.74 1.21
CA LEU A 112 11.27 -7.61 1.47
C LEU A 112 9.97 -6.99 0.95
N ILE A 113 9.08 -7.79 0.38
CA ILE A 113 7.69 -7.40 0.19
C ILE A 113 6.97 -7.64 1.52
N THR A 114 6.36 -6.60 2.09
CA THR A 114 5.69 -6.67 3.38
C THR A 114 4.19 -6.52 3.22
N LEU A 115 3.41 -7.44 3.77
CA LEU A 115 1.96 -7.35 3.90
C LEU A 115 1.60 -7.20 5.38
N LYS A 116 0.95 -6.11 5.76
CA LYS A 116 0.63 -5.84 7.16
C LYS A 116 -0.63 -5.02 7.37
N SER A 117 -1.21 -5.09 8.56
CA SER A 117 -2.26 -4.15 8.96
C SER A 117 -1.73 -2.72 9.01
N TYR A 118 -2.58 -1.77 8.68
CA TYR A 118 -2.28 -0.35 8.87
C TYR A 118 -2.06 -0.06 10.37
N PRO A 119 -1.14 0.81 10.75
CA PRO A 119 -0.85 1.11 12.16
C PRO A 119 -2.10 1.49 12.95
N GLY A 120 -2.33 0.80 14.07
CA GLY A 120 -3.50 1.00 14.93
C GLY A 120 -4.78 0.32 14.46
N GLU A 121 -4.77 -0.36 13.32
CA GLU A 121 -5.92 -1.07 12.76
C GLU A 121 -5.73 -2.59 12.80
N THR A 122 -6.84 -3.34 12.71
CA THR A 122 -6.83 -4.80 12.66
C THR A 122 -7.43 -5.28 11.34
N ALA A 123 -6.60 -5.83 10.47
CA ALA A 123 -7.04 -6.49 9.25
C ALA A 123 -7.13 -8.00 9.47
N LYS A 124 -8.21 -8.60 8.96
CA LYS A 124 -8.46 -10.04 9.05
C LYS A 124 -8.54 -10.65 7.67
N ILE A 125 -7.76 -11.70 7.44
CA ILE A 125 -7.95 -12.59 6.30
C ILE A 125 -8.87 -13.69 6.79
N ASP A 126 -10.13 -13.62 6.39
CA ASP A 126 -11.23 -14.41 6.96
C ASP A 126 -11.76 -15.42 5.95
N GLY A 127 -11.61 -16.71 6.26
CA GLY A 127 -12.08 -17.81 5.45
C GLY A 127 -13.55 -18.16 5.60
N THR A 128 -14.35 -17.36 6.35
CA THR A 128 -15.78 -17.61 6.52
C THR A 128 -16.49 -17.70 5.17
N GLY A 129 -17.17 -18.81 4.93
CA GLY A 129 -17.88 -19.09 3.68
C GLY A 129 -16.98 -19.45 2.49
N MET A 130 -15.67 -19.50 2.67
CA MET A 130 -14.73 -19.94 1.65
C MET A 130 -14.51 -21.46 1.74
N THR A 131 -14.47 -22.12 0.59
CA THR A 131 -14.16 -23.55 0.53
C THR A 131 -12.70 -23.75 0.21
N ILE A 132 -11.94 -24.27 1.16
CA ILE A 132 -10.57 -24.70 0.97
C ILE A 132 -10.60 -26.16 0.53
N LYS A 133 -10.11 -26.44 -0.68
CA LYS A 133 -10.11 -27.80 -1.25
C LYS A 133 -8.69 -28.32 -1.38
N GLY A 134 -8.51 -29.58 -0.98
CA GLY A 134 -7.25 -30.29 -1.12
C GLY A 134 -6.27 -30.08 0.02
N TRP A 135 -5.38 -31.04 0.18
CA TRP A 135 -4.45 -31.18 1.32
C TRP A 135 -3.44 -30.04 1.47
N PHE A 136 -3.19 -29.26 0.42
CA PHE A 136 -2.20 -28.20 0.39
C PHE A 136 -2.82 -26.82 0.14
N SER A 137 -4.12 -26.69 0.38
CA SER A 137 -4.82 -25.43 0.21
C SER A 137 -4.86 -24.68 1.54
N ALA A 138 -4.66 -23.38 1.49
CA ALA A 138 -4.69 -22.49 2.64
C ALA A 138 -5.20 -21.11 2.22
N LEU A 139 -5.69 -20.30 3.18
CA LEU A 139 -6.06 -18.91 2.92
C LEU A 139 -4.86 -18.08 2.44
N VAL A 140 -3.68 -18.37 2.97
CA VAL A 140 -2.42 -17.76 2.54
C VAL A 140 -1.52 -18.85 2.01
N GLN A 141 -1.17 -18.79 0.73
CA GLN A 141 -0.33 -19.77 0.06
C GLN A 141 0.94 -19.14 -0.48
N LEU A 142 2.09 -19.57 -0.01
CA LEU A 142 3.40 -19.15 -0.47
C LEU A 142 4.01 -20.23 -1.35
N LYS A 143 3.73 -20.18 -2.66
CA LYS A 143 4.31 -21.12 -3.64
C LYS A 143 5.37 -20.41 -4.46
N SER A 144 6.61 -20.91 -4.38
CA SER A 144 7.74 -20.40 -5.18
C SER A 144 8.03 -18.91 -5.00
N VAL A 145 7.68 -18.34 -3.84
CA VAL A 145 7.97 -16.94 -3.49
C VAL A 145 8.92 -16.89 -2.31
N GLN A 146 9.77 -15.86 -2.29
CA GLN A 146 10.80 -15.64 -1.28
C GLN A 146 10.81 -14.18 -0.85
N TYR A 147 11.44 -13.89 0.28
CA TYR A 147 11.63 -12.53 0.78
C TYR A 147 10.31 -11.77 0.97
N MET A 148 9.35 -12.41 1.63
CA MET A 148 8.08 -11.80 2.04
C MET A 148 7.94 -11.80 3.55
N THR A 149 7.29 -10.76 4.07
CA THR A 149 6.98 -10.60 5.49
C THR A 149 5.49 -10.36 5.66
N PHE A 150 4.91 -11.00 6.67
CA PHE A 150 3.52 -10.85 7.09
C PHE A 150 3.51 -10.37 8.53
N GLU A 151 2.92 -9.19 8.80
CA GLU A 151 2.97 -8.56 10.12
C GLU A 151 1.58 -8.12 10.58
N ASN A 152 1.28 -8.34 11.85
CA ASN A 152 0.07 -7.86 12.51
C ASN A 152 -1.23 -8.22 11.75
N LEU A 153 -1.28 -9.40 11.13
CA LEU A 153 -2.45 -9.90 10.43
C LEU A 153 -3.17 -10.95 11.26
N HIS A 154 -4.50 -10.90 11.25
CA HIS A 154 -5.33 -11.92 11.83
C HIS A 154 -5.83 -12.85 10.72
N ILE A 155 -5.39 -14.10 10.71
CA ILE A 155 -5.86 -15.13 9.76
C ILE A 155 -6.77 -16.07 10.52
N CYS A 156 -8.03 -16.19 10.08
CA CYS A 156 -9.04 -16.94 10.82
C CYS A 156 -10.02 -17.67 9.90
N ASN A 157 -10.80 -18.60 10.50
CA ASN A 157 -11.88 -19.34 9.87
C ASN A 157 -11.46 -20.09 8.59
N ALA A 158 -10.22 -20.61 8.55
CA ALA A 158 -9.74 -21.48 7.50
C ALA A 158 -10.31 -22.90 7.74
N THR A 159 -11.41 -23.24 7.08
CA THR A 159 -12.02 -24.56 7.19
C THR A 159 -11.72 -25.39 5.94
N ASN A 160 -11.25 -26.64 6.14
CA ASN A 160 -11.11 -27.60 5.05
C ASN A 160 -12.38 -28.45 4.97
N SER A 161 -12.99 -28.51 3.79
CA SER A 161 -14.20 -29.33 3.57
C SER A 161 -13.91 -30.80 3.29
N ASP A 162 -12.63 -31.19 3.17
CA ASP A 162 -12.24 -32.56 2.84
C ASP A 162 -11.90 -33.42 4.08
N VAL A 163 -12.47 -33.10 5.24
CA VAL A 163 -12.48 -34.05 6.36
C VAL A 163 -13.49 -35.14 6.00
N ASN A 164 -13.00 -36.25 5.43
CA ASN A 164 -13.73 -37.50 5.40
C ASN A 164 -14.10 -37.86 6.84
N THR A 165 -15.34 -37.64 7.18
CA THR A 165 -15.97 -38.26 8.34
C THR A 165 -16.47 -39.62 7.83
N ASP A 166 -15.60 -40.64 7.85
CA ASP A 166 -16.01 -42.04 7.85
C ASP A 166 -16.55 -42.42 9.23
#